data_1bd37323f2537cf013bfc5c8a5d8c768
#
_entry.id   1bd37323f2537cf013bfc5c8a5d8c768
#
_cell.length_a   1.000
_cell.length_b   1.000
_cell.length_c   1.000
_cell.angle_alpha   90.00
_cell.angle_beta   90.00
_cell.angle_gamma   90.00
#
_symmetry.space_group_name_H-M   'P 1'
#
loop_
_entity.id
_entity.type
_entity.pdbx_description
1 polymer ?
#
loop_
_entity_poly.entity_id
_entity_poly.type
_entity_poly.pdbx_seq_one_letter_code
_entity_poly.pdbx_strand_id
1 'polypeptide(L)'
;MSETKTINDPEVLVAAKLDELVNFRKTNESMPEFWGKQFDLGLAWVQFPEGSGGLGINPKYQLMVTNRLRDEGISQNNRIANILGVGMGAPTIVEYGTPEQIQKYLRPMFTADEIWCQLFSEPGSGSDLASLSTRAIDDGDGYILSLIHISEPTRQ
;
A
#
# COMPACT_ATOMS: atom_id res chain seq x y z
N MET A 1 20.41 12.68 32.19
CA MET A 1 19.06 12.38 32.70
C MET A 1 18.36 11.59 31.62
N SER A 2 18.13 10.29 31.84
CA SER A 2 17.43 9.43 30.88
C SER A 2 15.93 9.72 31.01
N GLU A 3 15.35 10.34 29.98
CA GLU A 3 13.88 10.45 29.90
C GLU A 3 13.31 9.05 29.81
N THR A 4 12.50 8.67 30.77
CA THR A 4 11.74 7.42 30.74
C THR A 4 10.70 7.54 29.64
N LYS A 5 10.98 6.96 28.46
CA LYS A 5 10.02 6.93 27.35
C LYS A 5 8.76 6.20 27.82
N THR A 6 7.62 6.88 27.77
CA THR A 6 6.31 6.36 28.16
C THR A 6 5.81 5.41 27.04
N ILE A 7 4.93 4.49 27.39
CA ILE A 7 4.31 3.51 26.44
C ILE A 7 3.63 4.21 25.24
N ASN A 8 3.28 5.49 25.38
CA ASN A 8 2.68 6.32 24.33
C ASN A 8 3.71 7.00 23.40
N ASP A 9 5.04 6.76 23.58
CA ASP A 9 6.04 7.26 22.65
C ASP A 9 5.93 6.47 21.33
N PRO A 10 5.68 7.12 20.17
CA PRO A 10 5.58 6.44 18.88
C PRO A 10 6.81 5.58 18.54
N GLU A 11 7.99 5.97 18.98
CA GLU A 11 9.22 5.20 18.77
C GLU A 11 9.18 3.85 19.53
N VAL A 12 8.73 3.88 20.79
CA VAL A 12 8.55 2.67 21.61
C VAL A 12 7.48 1.77 21.03
N LEU A 13 6.35 2.36 20.58
CA LEU A 13 5.26 1.62 19.96
C LEU A 13 5.73 0.90 18.67
N VAL A 14 6.41 1.61 17.78
CA VAL A 14 6.92 1.04 16.53
C VAL A 14 7.96 -0.05 16.81
N ALA A 15 8.86 0.17 17.77
CA ALA A 15 9.87 -0.83 18.15
C ALA A 15 9.21 -2.13 18.66
N ALA A 16 8.23 -2.04 19.54
CA ALA A 16 7.52 -3.21 20.07
C ALA A 16 6.79 -3.99 18.97
N LYS A 17 6.10 -3.29 18.06
CA LYS A 17 5.43 -3.92 16.90
C LYS A 17 6.41 -4.56 15.92
N LEU A 18 7.60 -3.96 15.73
CA LEU A 18 8.66 -4.55 14.92
C LEU A 18 9.22 -5.81 15.55
N ASP A 19 9.42 -5.86 16.87
CA ASP A 19 9.87 -7.06 17.55
C ASP A 19 8.82 -8.19 17.42
N GLU A 20 7.53 -7.88 17.52
CA GLU A 20 6.44 -8.83 17.26
C GLU A 20 6.51 -9.36 15.83
N LEU A 21 6.66 -8.48 14.84
CA LEU A 21 6.72 -8.82 13.42
C LEU A 21 7.94 -9.71 13.10
N VAL A 22 9.11 -9.34 13.60
CA VAL A 22 10.35 -10.12 13.39
C VAL A 22 10.25 -11.50 14.06
N ASN A 23 9.66 -11.59 15.25
CA ASN A 23 9.44 -12.86 15.90
C ASN A 23 8.44 -13.75 15.13
N PHE A 24 7.38 -13.16 14.56
CA PHE A 24 6.47 -13.86 13.68
C PHE A 24 7.21 -14.47 12.47
N ARG A 25 8.15 -13.72 11.86
CA ARG A 25 8.95 -14.20 10.72
C ARG A 25 9.80 -15.42 11.06
N LYS A 26 10.31 -15.53 12.27
CA LYS A 26 11.13 -16.68 12.71
C LYS A 26 10.34 -17.99 12.75
N THR A 27 9.04 -17.93 12.91
CA THR A 27 8.15 -19.10 13.01
C THR A 27 7.30 -19.32 11.76
N ASN A 28 7.36 -18.38 10.79
CA ASN A 28 6.56 -18.44 9.57
C ASN A 28 7.43 -18.07 8.36
N GLU A 29 7.54 -18.98 7.40
CA GLU A 29 8.33 -18.80 6.17
C GLU A 29 7.55 -18.11 5.05
N SER A 30 6.24 -18.05 5.14
CA SER A 30 5.37 -17.45 4.12
C SER A 30 5.53 -15.93 4.07
N MET A 31 6.00 -15.40 2.95
CA MET A 31 6.13 -13.95 2.76
C MET A 31 4.76 -13.25 2.63
N PRO A 32 3.75 -13.78 1.94
CA PRO A 32 2.42 -13.17 1.93
C PRO A 32 1.80 -13.05 3.33
N GLU A 33 1.94 -14.09 4.17
CA GLU A 33 1.46 -14.03 5.56
C GLU A 33 2.25 -13.01 6.40
N PHE A 34 3.56 -12.92 6.18
CA PHE A 34 4.39 -11.90 6.81
C PHE A 34 3.95 -10.48 6.43
N TRP A 35 3.71 -10.20 5.15
CA TRP A 35 3.22 -8.89 4.72
C TRP A 35 1.81 -8.61 5.25
N GLY A 36 0.95 -9.63 5.33
CA GLY A 36 -0.34 -9.53 5.99
C GLY A 36 -0.19 -9.13 7.46
N LYS A 37 0.68 -9.80 8.21
CA LYS A 37 0.97 -9.45 9.61
C LYS A 37 1.56 -8.04 9.74
N GLN A 38 2.44 -7.64 8.83
CA GLN A 38 3.00 -6.28 8.79
C GLN A 38 1.90 -5.23 8.61
N PHE A 39 0.94 -5.47 7.71
CA PHE A 39 -0.22 -4.62 7.51
C PHE A 39 -1.09 -4.56 8.76
N ASP A 40 -1.43 -5.72 9.34
CA ASP A 40 -2.31 -5.83 10.50
C ASP A 40 -1.71 -5.16 11.76
N LEU A 41 -0.38 -5.12 11.87
CA LEU A 41 0.33 -4.37 12.91
C LEU A 41 0.41 -2.86 12.66
N GLY A 42 -0.04 -2.36 11.51
CA GLY A 42 0.04 -0.95 11.14
C GLY A 42 1.43 -0.50 10.69
N LEU A 43 2.28 -1.43 10.25
CA LEU A 43 3.66 -1.18 9.82
C LEU A 43 3.81 -1.11 8.29
N ALA A 44 2.71 -1.15 7.55
CA ALA A 44 2.71 -0.99 6.09
C ALA A 44 2.98 0.47 5.71
N TRP A 45 2.22 1.39 6.27
CA TRP A 45 2.33 2.84 6.10
C TRP A 45 2.02 3.51 7.44
N VAL A 46 3.02 3.71 8.28
CA VAL A 46 2.83 4.16 9.67
C VAL A 46 2.01 5.45 9.82
N GLN A 47 1.96 6.27 8.76
CA GLN A 47 1.19 7.52 8.72
C GLN A 47 -0.30 7.33 8.40
N PHE A 48 -0.69 6.18 7.83
CA PHE A 48 -2.11 5.94 7.55
C PHE A 48 -2.89 5.70 8.85
N PRO A 49 -4.21 5.93 8.83
CA PRO A 49 -5.05 5.66 9.99
C PRO A 49 -4.94 4.21 10.48
N GLU A 50 -5.22 4.00 11.76
CA GLU A 50 -5.37 2.65 12.31
C GLU A 50 -6.44 1.86 11.54
N GLY A 51 -6.19 0.58 11.30
CA GLY A 51 -7.04 -0.27 10.46
C GLY A 51 -6.78 -0.17 8.96
N SER A 52 -6.01 0.84 8.52
CA SER A 52 -5.62 1.03 7.11
C SER A 52 -4.17 0.61 6.82
N GLY A 53 -3.62 -0.25 7.65
CA GLY A 53 -2.21 -0.64 7.57
C GLY A 53 -1.25 0.37 8.19
N GLY A 54 -1.75 1.34 8.94
CA GLY A 54 -1.01 2.39 9.62
C GLY A 54 -1.30 2.52 11.11
N LEU A 55 -0.65 3.50 11.73
CA LEU A 55 -0.73 3.82 13.16
C LEU A 55 -1.15 5.28 13.41
N GLY A 56 -1.44 6.05 12.37
CA GLY A 56 -1.75 7.47 12.47
C GLY A 56 -0.62 8.34 13.01
N ILE A 57 0.64 7.92 12.85
CA ILE A 57 1.81 8.61 13.41
C ILE A 57 2.66 9.28 12.33
N ASN A 58 3.62 10.08 12.76
CA ASN A 58 4.49 10.80 11.83
C ASN A 58 5.23 9.85 10.85
N PRO A 59 5.23 10.11 9.54
CA PRO A 59 5.85 9.26 8.52
C PRO A 59 7.36 9.04 8.70
N LYS A 60 8.05 9.88 9.48
CA LYS A 60 9.47 9.67 9.82
C LYS A 60 9.76 8.30 10.42
N TYR A 61 8.77 7.74 11.15
CA TYR A 61 8.90 6.42 11.77
C TYR A 61 8.88 5.26 10.77
N GLN A 62 8.45 5.50 9.51
CA GLN A 62 8.55 4.48 8.45
C GLN A 62 10.00 4.06 8.19
N LEU A 63 10.95 4.96 8.43
CA LEU A 63 12.37 4.64 8.28
C LEU A 63 12.83 3.58 9.30
N MET A 64 12.31 3.59 10.53
CA MET A 64 12.58 2.55 11.52
C MET A 64 12.14 1.18 11.00
N VAL A 65 10.93 1.10 10.43
CA VAL A 65 10.39 -0.13 9.85
C VAL A 65 11.30 -0.63 8.73
N THR A 66 11.61 0.25 7.77
CA THR A 66 12.43 -0.10 6.60
C THR A 66 13.84 -0.56 7.01
N ASN A 67 14.48 0.15 7.92
CA ASN A 67 15.82 -0.19 8.39
C ASN A 67 15.83 -1.53 9.14
N ARG A 68 14.91 -1.72 10.10
CA ARG A 68 14.85 -2.97 10.85
C ARG A 68 14.62 -4.19 9.95
N LEU A 69 13.69 -4.11 8.99
CA LEU A 69 13.43 -5.21 8.07
C LEU A 69 14.63 -5.50 7.16
N ARG A 70 15.32 -4.47 6.69
CA ARG A 70 16.56 -4.62 5.92
C ARG A 70 17.67 -5.28 6.75
N ASP A 71 17.87 -4.85 7.99
CA ASP A 71 18.92 -5.36 8.87
C ASP A 71 18.67 -6.83 9.27
N GLU A 72 17.40 -7.26 9.30
CA GLU A 72 16.99 -8.65 9.48
C GLU A 72 17.00 -9.46 8.15
N GLY A 73 17.40 -8.85 7.03
CA GLY A 73 17.41 -9.50 5.70
C GLY A 73 16.03 -9.82 5.13
N ILE A 74 14.99 -9.15 5.61
CA ILE A 74 13.60 -9.41 5.20
C ILE A 74 13.26 -8.61 3.94
N SER A 75 12.85 -9.32 2.90
CA SER A 75 12.51 -8.72 1.60
C SER A 75 11.22 -7.89 1.65
N GLN A 76 11.24 -6.75 0.94
CA GLN A 76 10.08 -5.89 0.68
C GLN A 76 9.62 -5.98 -0.79
N ASN A 77 9.71 -7.17 -1.37
CA ASN A 77 9.38 -7.39 -2.80
C ASN A 77 7.91 -7.08 -3.14
N ASN A 78 6.97 -7.20 -2.19
CA ASN A 78 5.59 -6.78 -2.36
C ASN A 78 5.48 -5.31 -2.82
N ARG A 79 6.28 -4.43 -2.23
CA ARG A 79 6.28 -2.99 -2.58
C ARG A 79 6.86 -2.74 -3.97
N ILE A 80 7.81 -3.54 -4.39
CA ILE A 80 8.41 -3.45 -5.73
C ILE A 80 7.46 -4.02 -6.77
N ALA A 81 6.87 -5.19 -6.50
CA ALA A 81 5.92 -5.84 -7.40
C ALA A 81 4.65 -5.00 -7.64
N ASN A 82 4.22 -4.24 -6.63
CA ASN A 82 3.01 -3.43 -6.69
C ASN A 82 3.29 -1.94 -6.42
N ILE A 83 4.33 -1.40 -7.05
CA ILE A 83 4.80 -0.03 -6.78
C ILE A 83 3.72 1.02 -7.02
N LEU A 84 2.89 0.85 -8.05
CA LEU A 84 1.79 1.77 -8.37
C LEU A 84 0.66 1.66 -7.35
N GLY A 85 0.28 0.45 -6.97
CA GLY A 85 -0.72 0.23 -5.94
C GLY A 85 -0.26 0.81 -4.59
N VAL A 86 0.90 0.38 -4.11
CA VAL A 86 1.44 0.76 -2.81
C VAL A 86 1.82 2.25 -2.73
N GLY A 87 2.34 2.83 -3.83
CA GLY A 87 2.86 4.20 -3.85
C GLY A 87 1.85 5.27 -4.27
N MET A 88 0.85 4.91 -5.07
CA MET A 88 -0.14 5.86 -5.62
C MET A 88 -1.58 5.46 -5.30
N GLY A 89 -1.96 4.20 -5.53
CA GLY A 89 -3.32 3.72 -5.28
C GLY A 89 -3.69 3.78 -3.79
N ALA A 90 -2.83 3.28 -2.92
CA ALA A 90 -3.10 3.26 -1.48
C ALA A 90 -3.30 4.67 -0.87
N PRO A 91 -2.42 5.67 -1.10
CA PRO A 91 -2.66 7.03 -0.62
C PRO A 91 -3.97 7.63 -1.15
N THR A 92 -4.29 7.40 -2.42
CA THR A 92 -5.53 7.90 -3.03
C THR A 92 -6.77 7.29 -2.37
N ILE A 93 -6.76 5.96 -2.11
CA ILE A 93 -7.87 5.29 -1.45
C ILE A 93 -8.03 5.74 0.00
N VAL A 94 -6.93 5.96 0.72
CA VAL A 94 -6.99 6.46 2.10
C VAL A 94 -7.57 7.87 2.17
N GLU A 95 -7.25 8.74 1.20
CA GLU A 95 -7.69 10.15 1.18
C GLU A 95 -9.13 10.30 0.68
N TYR A 96 -9.53 9.54 -0.34
CA TYR A 96 -10.79 9.77 -1.07
C TYR A 96 -11.74 8.57 -1.09
N GLY A 97 -11.28 7.40 -0.65
CA GLY A 97 -12.07 6.17 -0.66
C GLY A 97 -13.10 6.11 0.47
N THR A 98 -14.14 5.32 0.27
CA THR A 98 -15.08 4.97 1.34
C THR A 98 -14.45 3.97 2.32
N PRO A 99 -14.99 3.83 3.56
CA PRO A 99 -14.52 2.81 4.50
C PRO A 99 -14.50 1.39 3.92
N GLU A 100 -15.50 1.05 3.09
CA GLU A 100 -15.61 -0.25 2.42
C GLU A 100 -14.51 -0.44 1.38
N GLN A 101 -14.15 0.62 0.64
CA GLN A 101 -13.05 0.59 -0.33
C GLN A 101 -11.70 0.44 0.38
N ILE A 102 -11.49 1.14 1.49
CA ILE A 102 -10.29 1.02 2.33
C ILE A 102 -10.12 -0.43 2.79
N GLN A 103 -11.16 -1.01 3.39
CA GLN A 103 -11.15 -2.40 3.86
C GLN A 103 -10.91 -3.40 2.73
N LYS A 104 -11.53 -3.18 1.57
CA LYS A 104 -11.47 -4.10 0.45
C LYS A 104 -10.10 -4.14 -0.23
N TYR A 105 -9.46 -2.97 -0.41
CA TYR A 105 -8.34 -2.85 -1.34
C TYR A 105 -6.97 -2.74 -0.68
N LEU A 106 -6.84 -2.10 0.48
CA LEU A 106 -5.50 -1.76 1.01
C LEU A 106 -4.69 -2.99 1.40
N ARG A 107 -5.31 -3.95 2.07
CA ARG A 107 -4.60 -5.15 2.51
C ARG A 107 -4.16 -6.04 1.34
N PRO A 108 -5.05 -6.44 0.40
CA PRO A 108 -4.65 -7.20 -0.79
C PRO A 108 -3.62 -6.48 -1.66
N MET A 109 -3.72 -5.16 -1.75
CA MET A 109 -2.73 -4.34 -2.46
C MET A 109 -1.36 -4.39 -1.78
N PHE A 110 -1.29 -4.32 -0.45
CA PHE A 110 -0.03 -4.36 0.27
C PHE A 110 0.61 -5.75 0.26
N THR A 111 -0.18 -6.81 0.38
CA THR A 111 0.30 -8.19 0.34
C THR A 111 0.67 -8.67 -1.06
N ALA A 112 0.40 -7.85 -2.08
CA ALA A 112 0.55 -8.18 -3.51
C ALA A 112 -0.37 -9.33 -3.98
N ASP A 113 -1.46 -9.61 -3.26
CA ASP A 113 -2.54 -10.47 -3.74
C ASP A 113 -3.28 -9.83 -4.91
N GLU A 114 -3.34 -8.48 -4.92
CA GLU A 114 -3.83 -7.67 -6.03
C GLU A 114 -2.74 -6.72 -6.52
N ILE A 115 -2.38 -6.82 -7.80
CA ILE A 115 -1.41 -5.93 -8.45
C ILE A 115 -2.17 -4.84 -9.20
N TRP A 116 -1.84 -3.59 -8.87
CA TRP A 116 -2.49 -2.42 -9.46
C TRP A 116 -1.63 -1.82 -10.57
N CYS A 117 -2.28 -1.36 -11.63
CA CYS A 117 -1.64 -0.63 -12.71
C CYS A 117 -2.26 0.77 -12.87
N GLN A 118 -1.53 1.64 -13.54
CA GLN A 118 -1.96 2.98 -13.89
C GLN A 118 -2.23 3.06 -15.39
N LEU A 119 -3.44 3.51 -15.77
CA LEU A 119 -3.88 3.62 -17.15
C LEU A 119 -4.31 5.06 -17.45
N PHE A 120 -3.36 6.02 -17.31
CA PHE A 120 -3.64 7.46 -17.45
C PHE A 120 -3.26 8.01 -18.83
N SER A 121 -2.19 7.49 -19.43
CA SER A 121 -1.67 8.06 -20.67
C SER A 121 -2.45 7.56 -21.89
N GLU A 122 -2.77 8.46 -22.81
CA GLU A 122 -3.32 8.19 -24.13
C GLU A 122 -2.35 8.67 -25.22
N PRO A 123 -2.42 8.20 -26.48
CA PRO A 123 -1.52 8.65 -27.54
C PRO A 123 -1.54 10.16 -27.78
N GLY A 124 -2.68 10.81 -27.54
CA GLY A 124 -2.85 12.25 -27.66
C GLY A 124 -2.71 13.03 -26.34
N SER A 125 -2.53 12.35 -25.21
CA SER A 125 -2.60 12.95 -23.89
C SER A 125 -1.62 12.27 -22.93
N GLY A 126 -0.48 12.91 -22.73
CA GLY A 126 0.54 12.48 -21.75
C GLY A 126 0.67 13.50 -20.64
N SER A 127 1.59 14.46 -20.78
CA SER A 127 1.77 15.56 -19.82
C SER A 127 0.56 16.48 -19.70
N ASP A 128 -0.23 16.61 -20.76
CA ASP A 128 -1.52 17.29 -20.75
C ASP A 128 -2.64 16.31 -20.38
N LEU A 129 -2.79 16.04 -19.08
CA LEU A 129 -3.81 15.13 -18.56
C LEU A 129 -5.23 15.63 -18.80
N ALA A 130 -5.42 16.96 -18.95
CA ALA A 130 -6.72 17.57 -19.20
C ALA A 130 -7.30 17.22 -20.59
N SER A 131 -6.47 16.77 -21.53
CA SER A 131 -6.89 16.35 -22.86
C SER A 131 -7.30 14.88 -22.98
N LEU A 132 -7.39 14.15 -21.86
CA LEU A 132 -7.87 12.77 -21.83
C LEU A 132 -9.27 12.63 -22.45
N SER A 133 -9.43 11.65 -23.33
CA SER A 133 -10.69 11.30 -23.98
C SER A 133 -11.35 10.03 -23.44
N THR A 134 -10.70 9.33 -22.53
CA THR A 134 -11.26 8.16 -21.82
C THR A 134 -12.61 8.52 -21.19
N ARG A 135 -13.62 7.68 -21.44
CA ARG A 135 -14.98 7.85 -20.90
C ARG A 135 -15.36 6.65 -20.06
N ALA A 136 -16.12 6.90 -19.01
CA ALA A 136 -16.84 5.88 -18.24
C ALA A 136 -18.34 6.00 -18.59
N ILE A 137 -18.91 4.97 -19.18
CA ILE A 137 -20.33 4.93 -19.56
C ILE A 137 -21.01 3.99 -18.58
N ASP A 138 -22.01 4.50 -17.86
CA ASP A 138 -22.85 3.70 -16.96
C ASP A 138 -23.72 2.75 -17.78
N ASP A 139 -23.67 1.44 -17.49
CA ASP A 139 -24.49 0.40 -18.13
C ASP A 139 -25.53 -0.19 -17.17
N GLY A 140 -25.70 0.38 -15.99
CA GLY A 140 -26.69 0.00 -14.99
C GLY A 140 -26.15 -0.95 -13.92
N ASP A 141 -25.22 -1.85 -14.24
CA ASP A 141 -24.56 -2.78 -13.30
C ASP A 141 -23.12 -2.35 -12.99
N GLY A 142 -22.56 -1.41 -13.75
CA GLY A 142 -21.19 -0.91 -13.61
C GLY A 142 -20.87 0.17 -14.62
N TYR A 143 -19.59 0.25 -15.00
CA TYR A 143 -19.12 1.22 -15.98
C TYR A 143 -18.32 0.54 -17.08
N ILE A 144 -18.64 0.87 -18.34
CA ILE A 144 -17.82 0.52 -19.50
C ILE A 144 -16.80 1.63 -19.70
N LEU A 145 -15.51 1.30 -19.55
CA LEU A 145 -14.41 2.23 -19.77
C LEU A 145 -13.90 2.16 -21.20
N SER A 146 -13.89 3.29 -21.90
CA SER A 146 -13.31 3.41 -23.24
C SER A 146 -11.80 3.67 -23.14
N LEU A 147 -11.06 2.68 -22.61
CA LEU A 147 -9.61 2.77 -22.52
C LEU A 147 -8.98 2.32 -23.84
N ILE A 148 -8.08 3.11 -24.40
CA ILE A 148 -7.33 2.75 -25.61
C ILE A 148 -6.53 1.45 -25.41
N HIS A 149 -6.07 1.18 -24.19
CA HIS A 149 -5.33 -0.04 -23.83
C HIS A 149 -6.17 -1.32 -23.90
N ILE A 150 -7.50 -1.20 -23.98
CA ILE A 150 -8.44 -2.32 -24.10
C ILE A 150 -8.81 -2.59 -25.56
N SER A 151 -8.77 -1.57 -26.43
CA SER A 151 -9.20 -1.66 -27.82
C SER A 151 -8.15 -2.22 -28.79
N GLU A 152 -6.90 -2.33 -28.38
CA GLU A 152 -5.83 -2.94 -29.17
C GLU A 152 -5.20 -4.12 -28.43
N PRO A 153 -5.69 -5.36 -28.63
CA PRO A 153 -4.93 -6.52 -28.21
C PRO A 153 -3.63 -6.55 -28.99
N THR A 154 -2.51 -6.32 -28.34
CA THR A 154 -1.18 -6.52 -28.91
C THR A 154 -1.11 -7.96 -29.41
N ARG A 155 -1.23 -8.15 -30.73
CA ARG A 155 -0.84 -9.39 -31.37
C ARG A 155 0.70 -9.48 -31.27
N GLN A 156 1.16 -10.34 -30.38
CA GLN A 156 2.50 -10.90 -30.45
C GLN A 156 2.51 -12.03 -31.46
#